data_e86395b7525e181b446c79e51d8e57ea
#
_entry.id   e86395b7525e181b446c79e51d8e57ea
#
_cell.length_a   1.000
_cell.length_b   1.000
_cell.length_c   1.000
_cell.angle_alpha   90.00
_cell.angle_beta   90.00
_cell.angle_gamma   90.00
#
_symmetry.space_group_name_H-M   'P 1'
#
loop_
_entity.id
_entity.type
_entity.pdbx_description
1 polymer ?
#
loop_
_entity_poly.entity_id
_entity_poly.type
_entity_poly.pdbx_seq_one_letter_code
_entity_poly.pdbx_strand_id
1 'polypeptide(L)'
;GDPMVSTTHSDLRIRAKLRGIKTTLIHGASISSAVCGVTGLQNYRFGKSCSLPFPQKNWTPMTPIDVIRMNLSQGLHTLVYLDIQDDRCMTVPQAVFLLEEMAQKAGISIPLYVGVARAGSPDPVVLAGPAERVRNADFGPPLHILVIPGPLHVMEEEYLSLFGGL
;
A
#
# COMPACT_ATOMS: atom_id res chain seq x y z
N GLY A 1 -12.41 -2.17 -8.35
CA GLY A 1 -12.29 -2.21 -6.89
C GLY A 1 -13.65 -2.20 -6.18
N ASP A 2 -13.66 -2.35 -4.87
CA ASP A 2 -14.88 -2.18 -4.09
C ASP A 2 -15.16 -0.69 -3.88
N PRO A 3 -16.37 -0.21 -4.20
CA PRO A 3 -16.68 1.21 -4.17
C PRO A 3 -16.67 1.80 -2.75
N MET A 4 -16.83 0.99 -1.70
CA MET A 4 -16.88 1.49 -0.33
C MET A 4 -15.50 1.60 0.35
N VAL A 5 -14.43 1.19 -0.32
CA VAL A 5 -13.06 1.46 0.13
C VAL A 5 -12.72 2.95 0.00
N SER A 6 -13.36 3.66 -0.94
CA SER A 6 -13.22 5.12 -1.07
C SER A 6 -14.24 5.86 -0.21
N THR A 7 -13.77 6.72 0.69
CA THR A 7 -14.62 7.54 1.59
C THR A 7 -15.53 8.52 0.83
N THR A 8 -15.13 8.96 -0.36
CA THR A 8 -15.94 9.85 -1.22
C THR A 8 -17.25 9.21 -1.67
N HIS A 9 -17.26 7.88 -1.87
CA HIS A 9 -18.49 7.16 -2.23
C HIS A 9 -19.48 7.09 -1.06
N SER A 10 -19.01 7.12 0.18
CA SER A 10 -19.88 7.21 1.36
C SER A 10 -20.65 8.53 1.35
N ASP A 11 -19.98 9.66 1.08
CA ASP A 11 -20.62 10.97 0.94
C ASP A 11 -21.66 10.98 -0.18
N LEU A 12 -21.32 10.41 -1.35
CA LEU A 12 -22.23 10.29 -2.47
C LEU A 12 -23.52 9.54 -2.08
N ARG A 13 -23.40 8.42 -1.36
CA ARG A 13 -24.55 7.63 -0.89
C ARG A 13 -25.40 8.39 0.13
N ILE A 14 -24.76 9.10 1.06
CA ILE A 14 -25.45 9.96 2.04
C ILE A 14 -26.28 11.02 1.29
N ARG A 15 -25.68 11.75 0.35
CA ARG A 15 -26.36 12.79 -0.43
C ARG A 15 -27.52 12.24 -1.26
N ALA A 16 -27.35 11.06 -1.86
CA ALA A 16 -28.42 10.38 -2.58
C ALA A 16 -29.58 10.04 -1.65
N LYS A 17 -29.31 9.47 -0.48
CA LYS A 17 -30.32 9.12 0.52
C LYS A 17 -31.10 10.33 1.02
N LEU A 18 -30.42 11.44 1.29
CA LEU A 18 -31.05 12.69 1.71
C LEU A 18 -31.99 13.28 0.64
N ARG A 19 -31.78 12.94 -0.64
CA ARG A 19 -32.65 13.34 -1.76
C ARG A 19 -33.68 12.28 -2.14
N GLY A 20 -33.86 11.25 -1.32
CA GLY A 20 -34.82 10.16 -1.59
C GLY A 20 -34.40 9.23 -2.73
N ILE A 21 -33.16 9.33 -3.22
CA ILE A 21 -32.65 8.48 -4.31
C ILE A 21 -32.20 7.14 -3.73
N LYS A 22 -32.75 6.05 -4.26
CA LYS A 22 -32.33 4.68 -3.93
C LYS A 22 -30.98 4.39 -4.59
N THR A 23 -30.04 3.84 -3.82
CA THR A 23 -28.73 3.39 -4.31
C THR A 23 -28.57 1.90 -4.09
N THR A 24 -27.95 1.21 -5.04
CA THR A 24 -27.51 -0.19 -4.92
C THR A 24 -26.00 -0.24 -4.83
N LEU A 25 -25.47 -1.02 -3.90
CA LEU A 25 -24.06 -1.25 -3.75
C LEU A 25 -23.73 -2.63 -4.32
N ILE A 26 -22.78 -2.66 -5.27
CA ILE A 26 -22.23 -3.90 -5.82
C ILE A 26 -20.78 -3.97 -5.38
N HIS A 27 -20.47 -4.94 -4.52
CA HIS A 27 -19.11 -5.16 -4.03
C HIS A 27 -18.21 -5.76 -5.12
N GLY A 28 -16.94 -5.42 -5.08
CA GLY A 28 -15.93 -5.94 -5.98
C GLY A 28 -14.60 -6.16 -5.27
N ALA A 29 -13.66 -6.84 -5.93
CA ALA A 29 -12.31 -7.01 -5.41
C ALA A 29 -11.61 -5.65 -5.26
N SER A 30 -10.91 -5.46 -4.14
CA SER A 30 -10.10 -4.27 -3.87
C SER A 30 -8.66 -4.67 -3.58
N ILE A 31 -7.73 -3.78 -3.88
CA ILE A 31 -6.32 -3.97 -3.51
C ILE A 31 -6.14 -4.16 -1.99
N SER A 32 -7.01 -3.58 -1.17
CA SER A 32 -6.99 -3.77 0.29
C SER A 32 -7.20 -5.23 0.74
N SER A 33 -7.86 -6.04 -0.07
CA SER A 33 -8.01 -7.48 0.16
C SER A 33 -7.11 -8.33 -0.75
N ALA A 34 -6.96 -7.92 -2.01
CA ALA A 34 -6.17 -8.67 -2.99
C ALA A 34 -4.67 -8.71 -2.63
N VAL A 35 -4.14 -7.66 -2.00
CA VAL A 35 -2.73 -7.61 -1.61
C VAL A 35 -2.33 -8.76 -0.69
N CYS A 36 -3.20 -9.18 0.21
CA CYS A 36 -2.96 -10.32 1.11
C CYS A 36 -2.71 -11.61 0.30
N GLY A 37 -3.57 -11.89 -0.68
CA GLY A 37 -3.44 -13.08 -1.52
C GLY A 37 -2.20 -13.06 -2.43
N VAL A 38 -1.83 -11.87 -2.93
CA VAL A 38 -0.68 -11.71 -3.84
C VAL A 38 0.65 -11.78 -3.08
N THR A 39 0.69 -11.27 -1.86
CA THR A 39 1.92 -11.22 -1.04
C THR A 39 2.04 -12.37 -0.02
N GLY A 40 0.95 -13.11 0.23
CA GLY A 40 0.91 -14.14 1.28
C GLY A 40 0.90 -13.57 2.70
N LEU A 41 0.84 -12.25 2.86
CA LEU A 41 0.75 -11.61 4.18
C LEU A 41 -0.65 -11.77 4.75
N GLN A 42 -0.74 -12.16 6.01
CA GLN A 42 -2.00 -12.51 6.66
C GLN A 42 -2.86 -11.26 6.89
N ASN A 43 -4.10 -11.27 6.39
CA ASN A 43 -4.98 -10.09 6.38
C ASN A 43 -5.26 -9.53 7.78
N TYR A 44 -5.37 -10.39 8.80
CA TYR A 44 -5.62 -9.99 10.19
C TYR A 44 -4.40 -9.34 10.88
N ARG A 45 -3.25 -9.33 10.22
CA ARG A 45 -2.03 -8.66 10.68
C ARG A 45 -1.81 -7.29 10.05
N PHE A 46 -2.72 -6.83 9.19
CA PHE A 46 -2.66 -5.47 8.67
C PHE A 46 -3.24 -4.49 9.69
N GLY A 47 -2.47 -3.45 9.99
CA GLY A 47 -2.91 -2.31 10.79
C GLY A 47 -3.54 -1.20 9.93
N LYS A 48 -3.47 0.02 10.42
CA LYS A 48 -3.97 1.19 9.70
C LYS A 48 -3.23 1.36 8.37
N SER A 49 -3.97 1.49 7.27
CA SER A 49 -3.40 1.87 5.97
C SER A 49 -3.13 3.38 5.90
N CYS A 50 -2.26 3.79 4.99
CA CYS A 50 -1.99 5.19 4.70
C CYS A 50 -1.82 5.43 3.20
N SER A 51 -1.96 6.70 2.79
CA SER A 51 -1.65 7.13 1.43
C SER A 51 -0.35 7.92 1.43
N LEU A 52 0.50 7.65 0.46
CA LEU A 52 1.75 8.37 0.22
C LEU A 52 1.55 9.31 -0.97
N PRO A 53 1.31 10.62 -0.74
CA PRO A 53 1.15 11.58 -1.82
C PRO A 53 2.51 11.98 -2.43
N PHE A 54 2.49 12.44 -3.67
CA PHE A 54 3.66 13.12 -4.23
C PHE A 54 4.04 14.34 -3.39
N PRO A 55 5.33 14.56 -3.16
CA PRO A 55 5.79 15.73 -2.42
C PRO A 55 5.38 17.01 -3.16
N GLN A 56 4.93 17.99 -2.39
CA GLN A 56 4.62 19.33 -2.90
C GLN A 56 5.75 20.30 -2.50
N LYS A 57 5.84 21.42 -3.26
CA LYS A 57 6.83 22.45 -2.97
C LYS A 57 6.67 22.92 -1.51
N ASN A 58 7.71 22.77 -0.71
CA ASN A 58 7.76 23.11 0.71
C ASN A 58 6.90 22.26 1.67
N TRP A 59 6.36 21.11 1.25
CA TRP A 59 5.58 20.26 2.15
C TRP A 59 5.83 18.78 1.89
N THR A 60 6.28 18.08 2.91
CA THR A 60 6.40 16.62 2.93
C THR A 60 5.53 16.10 4.06
N PRO A 61 4.43 15.39 3.78
CA PRO A 61 3.56 14.87 4.83
C PRO A 61 4.28 13.76 5.60
N MET A 62 4.31 13.88 6.92
CA MET A 62 4.91 12.85 7.79
C MET A 62 3.90 11.78 8.22
N THR A 63 2.62 11.98 7.94
CA THR A 63 1.56 11.01 8.30
C THR A 63 1.84 9.57 7.87
N PRO A 64 2.36 9.27 6.66
CA PRO A 64 2.69 7.89 6.29
C PRO A 64 3.70 7.25 7.25
N ILE A 65 4.75 7.97 7.59
CA ILE A 65 5.79 7.44 8.49
C ILE A 65 5.29 7.25 9.92
N ASP A 66 4.40 8.13 10.38
CA ASP A 66 3.79 7.99 11.72
C ASP A 66 2.89 6.75 11.79
N VAL A 67 2.12 6.47 10.73
CA VAL A 67 1.30 5.25 10.62
C VAL A 67 2.17 4.00 10.56
N ILE A 68 3.24 4.01 9.76
CA ILE A 68 4.19 2.89 9.67
C ILE A 68 4.84 2.63 11.02
N ARG A 69 5.33 3.67 11.70
CA ARG A 69 5.91 3.57 13.05
C ARG A 69 4.94 2.94 14.05
N MET A 70 3.70 3.42 14.07
CA MET A 70 2.66 2.89 14.94
C MET A 70 2.39 1.41 14.67
N ASN A 71 2.21 1.02 13.42
CA ASN A 71 1.96 -0.37 13.05
C ASN A 71 3.15 -1.28 13.37
N LEU A 72 4.38 -0.87 13.03
CA LEU A 72 5.59 -1.62 13.34
C LEU A 72 5.74 -1.85 14.86
N SER A 73 5.42 -0.84 15.69
CA SER A 73 5.46 -0.99 17.15
C SER A 73 4.46 -2.01 17.71
N GLN A 74 3.43 -2.33 16.94
CA GLN A 74 2.40 -3.33 17.28
C GLN A 74 2.60 -4.66 16.54
N GLY A 75 3.67 -4.80 15.76
CA GLY A 75 3.94 -5.99 14.94
C GLY A 75 2.98 -6.15 13.76
N LEU A 76 2.40 -5.05 13.26
CA LEU A 76 1.42 -5.06 12.19
C LEU A 76 2.02 -4.59 10.86
N HIS A 77 1.47 -5.11 9.75
CA HIS A 77 1.81 -4.67 8.39
C HIS A 77 1.08 -3.36 8.05
N THR A 78 1.68 -2.56 7.19
CA THR A 78 1.08 -1.31 6.69
C THR A 78 0.87 -1.40 5.19
N LEU A 79 -0.38 -1.27 4.74
CA LEU A 79 -0.69 -1.05 3.33
C LEU A 79 -0.52 0.44 3.01
N VAL A 80 0.33 0.76 2.03
CA VAL A 80 0.64 2.11 1.60
C VAL A 80 0.07 2.32 0.20
N TYR A 81 -0.99 3.11 0.09
CA TYR A 81 -1.55 3.52 -1.19
C TYR A 81 -0.65 4.56 -1.83
N LEU A 82 -0.26 4.33 -3.07
CA LEU A 82 0.59 5.21 -3.84
C LEU A 82 -0.26 6.22 -4.62
N ASP A 83 0.21 7.46 -4.68
CA ASP A 83 -0.52 8.57 -5.29
C ASP A 83 -0.77 8.35 -6.79
N ILE A 84 -1.97 8.69 -7.23
CA ILE A 84 -2.41 8.65 -8.61
C ILE A 84 -2.96 10.03 -8.96
N GLN A 85 -2.35 10.69 -9.93
CA GLN A 85 -2.77 11.97 -10.48
C GLN A 85 -3.15 11.80 -11.96
N ASP A 86 -3.76 12.80 -12.56
CA ASP A 86 -4.29 12.70 -13.93
C ASP A 86 -3.22 12.33 -14.96
N ASP A 87 -1.98 12.76 -14.76
CA ASP A 87 -0.85 12.61 -15.67
C ASP A 87 0.21 11.61 -15.21
N ARG A 88 0.13 11.13 -13.95
CA ARG A 88 1.17 10.24 -13.38
C ARG A 88 0.68 9.36 -12.25
N CYS A 89 1.28 8.18 -12.15
CA CYS A 89 1.10 7.25 -11.04
C CYS A 89 2.43 7.10 -10.30
N MET A 90 2.40 7.13 -8.97
CA MET A 90 3.60 6.86 -8.18
C MET A 90 4.01 5.40 -8.31
N THR A 91 5.29 5.16 -8.55
CA THR A 91 5.88 3.82 -8.64
C THR A 91 6.41 3.35 -7.29
N VAL A 92 6.60 2.02 -7.14
CA VAL A 92 7.23 1.46 -5.95
C VAL A 92 8.63 2.03 -5.70
N PRO A 93 9.54 2.15 -6.69
CA PRO A 93 10.83 2.78 -6.48
C PRO A 93 10.76 4.22 -5.94
N GLN A 94 9.85 5.03 -6.47
CA GLN A 94 9.63 6.39 -5.99
C GLN A 94 9.10 6.42 -4.56
N ALA A 95 8.17 5.52 -4.24
CA ALA A 95 7.60 5.41 -2.90
C ALA A 95 8.65 5.00 -1.85
N VAL A 96 9.48 4.01 -2.18
CA VAL A 96 10.58 3.58 -1.30
C VAL A 96 11.56 4.73 -1.06
N PHE A 97 11.95 5.44 -2.11
CA PHE A 97 12.84 6.60 -1.97
C PHE A 97 12.26 7.66 -1.00
N LEU A 98 11.00 8.02 -1.19
CA LEU A 98 10.32 9.02 -0.32
C LEU A 98 10.19 8.53 1.12
N LEU A 99 9.85 7.25 1.32
CA LEU A 99 9.72 6.70 2.67
C LEU A 99 11.06 6.61 3.39
N GLU A 100 12.16 6.31 2.70
CA GLU A 100 13.50 6.33 3.29
C GLU A 100 13.91 7.74 3.74
N GLU A 101 13.62 8.78 2.94
CA GLU A 101 13.85 10.17 3.35
C GLU A 101 13.02 10.56 4.57
N MET A 102 11.75 10.14 4.61
CA MET A 102 10.86 10.38 5.77
C MET A 102 11.33 9.60 7.00
N ALA A 103 11.74 8.34 6.85
CA ALA A 103 12.24 7.48 7.91
C ALA A 103 13.50 8.06 8.53
N GLN A 104 14.43 8.54 7.71
CA GLN A 104 15.64 9.24 8.17
C GLN A 104 15.30 10.48 9.01
N LYS A 105 14.38 11.33 8.51
CA LYS A 105 13.92 12.53 9.25
C LYS A 105 13.23 12.19 10.56
N ALA A 106 12.49 11.07 10.59
CA ALA A 106 11.76 10.60 11.77
C ALA A 106 12.60 9.76 12.74
N GLY A 107 13.85 9.43 12.38
CA GLY A 107 14.74 8.60 13.19
C GLY A 107 14.25 7.15 13.37
N ILE A 108 13.60 6.59 12.35
CA ILE A 108 13.17 5.19 12.35
C ILE A 108 13.83 4.42 11.20
N SER A 109 13.85 3.09 11.33
CA SER A 109 14.28 2.19 10.27
C SER A 109 13.09 1.36 9.79
N ILE A 110 12.98 1.18 8.49
CA ILE A 110 12.01 0.28 7.85
C ILE A 110 12.79 -0.95 7.38
N PRO A 111 12.59 -2.12 8.02
CA PRO A 111 13.44 -3.28 7.75
C PRO A 111 13.13 -3.98 6.44
N LEU A 112 11.90 -3.90 5.96
CA LEU A 112 11.42 -4.66 4.81
C LEU A 112 10.38 -3.90 4.01
N TYR A 113 10.45 -4.03 2.70
CA TYR A 113 9.50 -3.50 1.73
C TYR A 113 8.96 -4.65 0.86
N VAL A 114 7.68 -4.64 0.56
CA VAL A 114 7.06 -5.52 -0.43
C VAL A 114 6.35 -4.67 -1.47
N GLY A 115 6.96 -4.56 -2.64
CA GLY A 115 6.38 -3.88 -3.79
C GLY A 115 5.51 -4.83 -4.60
N VAL A 116 4.36 -4.35 -5.05
CA VAL A 116 3.47 -5.10 -5.93
C VAL A 116 3.06 -4.20 -7.10
N ALA A 117 3.15 -4.75 -8.32
CA ALA A 117 2.63 -4.09 -9.52
C ALA A 117 1.57 -4.95 -10.18
N ARG A 118 0.56 -4.31 -10.75
CA ARG A 118 -0.50 -4.92 -11.56
C ARG A 118 -1.21 -6.10 -10.87
N ALA A 119 -1.46 -5.98 -9.57
CA ALA A 119 -2.24 -6.98 -8.83
C ALA A 119 -3.58 -7.25 -9.53
N GLY A 120 -3.91 -8.51 -9.73
CA GLY A 120 -5.10 -8.94 -10.46
C GLY A 120 -4.95 -9.02 -11.98
N SER A 121 -3.78 -8.69 -12.54
CA SER A 121 -3.44 -8.99 -13.94
C SER A 121 -2.91 -10.43 -14.08
N PRO A 122 -2.80 -10.96 -15.31
CA PRO A 122 -2.13 -12.24 -15.55
C PRO A 122 -0.66 -12.26 -15.11
N ASP A 123 0.02 -11.11 -15.15
CA ASP A 123 1.45 -10.97 -14.89
C ASP A 123 1.70 -9.96 -13.74
N PRO A 124 1.28 -10.25 -12.50
CA PRO A 124 1.59 -9.40 -11.37
C PRO A 124 3.08 -9.51 -11.02
N VAL A 125 3.68 -8.40 -10.58
CA VAL A 125 5.03 -8.42 -10.04
C VAL A 125 4.95 -8.26 -8.54
N VAL A 126 5.63 -9.14 -7.81
CA VAL A 126 5.83 -9.06 -6.36
C VAL A 126 7.31 -9.12 -6.07
N LEU A 127 7.83 -8.17 -5.32
CA LEU A 127 9.23 -8.18 -4.88
C LEU A 127 9.32 -7.73 -3.44
N ALA A 128 9.93 -8.57 -2.61
CA ALA A 128 10.25 -8.28 -1.22
C ALA A 128 11.75 -8.07 -1.03
N GLY A 129 12.13 -7.21 -0.10
CA GLY A 129 13.54 -7.00 0.22
C GLY A 129 13.78 -5.67 0.95
N PRO A 130 15.07 -5.40 1.26
CA PRO A 130 15.48 -4.11 1.81
C PRO A 130 15.25 -2.97 0.79
N ALA A 131 15.27 -1.73 1.28
CA ALA A 131 15.02 -0.53 0.47
C ALA A 131 15.84 -0.49 -0.83
N GLU A 132 17.13 -0.78 -0.76
CA GLU A 132 18.04 -0.76 -1.91
C GLU A 132 17.58 -1.70 -3.03
N ARG A 133 17.20 -2.92 -2.67
CA ARG A 133 16.75 -3.92 -3.63
C ARG A 133 15.44 -3.50 -4.30
N VAL A 134 14.45 -3.13 -3.51
CA VAL A 134 13.11 -2.79 -4.03
C VAL A 134 13.12 -1.47 -4.82
N ARG A 135 13.93 -0.51 -4.39
CA ARG A 135 14.08 0.77 -5.10
C ARG A 135 14.73 0.63 -6.48
N ASN A 136 15.65 -0.31 -6.65
CA ASN A 136 16.41 -0.51 -7.89
C ASN A 136 15.76 -1.53 -8.85
N ALA A 137 14.62 -2.12 -8.46
CA ALA A 137 13.92 -3.10 -9.28
C ALA A 137 12.99 -2.45 -10.31
N ASP A 138 12.83 -3.14 -11.43
CA ASP A 138 11.84 -2.77 -12.44
C ASP A 138 10.50 -3.47 -12.14
N PHE A 139 9.50 -2.68 -11.82
CA PHE A 139 8.13 -3.13 -11.61
C PHE A 139 7.25 -3.04 -12.87
N GLY A 140 7.79 -2.50 -13.97
CA GLY A 140 7.02 -2.27 -15.20
C GLY A 140 5.96 -1.16 -15.04
N PRO A 141 4.92 -1.17 -15.88
CA PRO A 141 3.89 -0.14 -15.86
C PRO A 141 3.00 -0.19 -14.61
N PRO A 142 2.35 0.95 -14.24
CA PRO A 142 1.41 1.01 -13.12
C PRO A 142 0.15 0.12 -13.37
N LEU A 143 -0.68 -0.13 -12.34
CA LEU A 143 -0.67 0.47 -11.01
C LEU A 143 0.22 -0.30 -10.05
N HIS A 144 0.82 0.43 -9.12
CA HIS A 144 1.66 -0.12 -8.07
C HIS A 144 1.04 0.08 -6.69
N ILE A 145 1.41 -0.80 -5.76
CA ILE A 145 1.07 -0.71 -4.34
C ILE A 145 2.28 -1.14 -3.51
N LEU A 146 2.39 -0.65 -2.29
CA LEU A 146 3.49 -0.99 -1.39
C LEU A 146 2.95 -1.49 -0.06
N VAL A 147 3.61 -2.50 0.50
CA VAL A 147 3.39 -2.95 1.87
C VAL A 147 4.68 -2.81 2.65
N ILE A 148 4.56 -2.31 3.87
CA ILE A 148 5.62 -2.34 4.88
C ILE A 148 5.24 -3.42 5.89
N PRO A 149 5.88 -4.60 5.83
CA PRO A 149 5.59 -5.67 6.76
C PRO A 149 6.08 -5.34 8.19
N GLY A 150 5.29 -5.73 9.19
CA GLY A 150 5.79 -5.98 10.53
C GLY A 150 6.61 -7.28 10.58
N PRO A 151 7.03 -7.75 11.74
CA PRO A 151 7.73 -9.03 11.87
C PRO A 151 6.93 -10.14 11.17
N LEU A 152 7.59 -10.90 10.29
CA LEU A 152 6.93 -11.93 9.50
C LEU A 152 6.62 -13.16 10.35
N HIS A 153 5.48 -13.81 10.11
CA HIS A 153 5.23 -15.18 10.52
C HIS A 153 5.95 -16.14 9.57
N VAL A 154 6.30 -17.32 10.04
CA VAL A 154 7.03 -18.35 9.24
C VAL A 154 6.38 -18.58 7.86
N MET A 155 5.04 -18.69 7.81
CA MET A 155 4.32 -18.89 6.55
C MET A 155 4.39 -17.67 5.61
N GLU A 156 4.45 -16.45 6.16
CA GLU A 156 4.59 -15.22 5.37
C GLU A 156 6.01 -15.12 4.79
N GLU A 157 7.02 -15.47 5.59
CA GLU A 157 8.40 -15.50 5.15
C GLU A 157 8.62 -16.55 4.05
N GLU A 158 8.09 -17.76 4.23
CA GLU A 158 8.13 -18.81 3.23
C GLU A 158 7.45 -18.39 1.92
N TYR A 159 6.25 -17.79 2.01
CA TYR A 159 5.53 -17.32 0.82
C TYR A 159 6.32 -16.22 0.09
N LEU A 160 6.83 -15.21 0.81
CA LEU A 160 7.62 -14.14 0.21
C LEU A 160 8.95 -14.64 -0.36
N SER A 161 9.54 -15.67 0.23
CA SER A 161 10.76 -16.30 -0.32
C SER A 161 10.49 -16.99 -1.65
N LEU A 162 9.34 -17.69 -1.77
CA LEU A 162 8.98 -18.40 -2.99
C LEU A 162 8.43 -17.49 -4.10
N PHE A 163 7.64 -16.48 -3.75
CA PHE A 163 6.90 -15.66 -4.72
C PHE A 163 7.33 -14.19 -4.78
N GLY A 164 8.01 -13.69 -3.77
CA GLY A 164 8.49 -12.31 -3.68
C GLY A 164 10.02 -12.20 -3.70
N GLY A 165 10.70 -13.32 -3.75
CA GLY A 165 12.16 -13.40 -3.83
C GLY A 165 12.89 -12.86 -2.58
N LEU A 166 12.28 -12.94 -1.39
CA LEU A 166 12.89 -12.53 -0.10
C LEU A 166 14.13 -13.39 0.20
#